data_fce5a23e6c28179cd74a43cfa9da3ac2
#
_entry.id   fce5a23e6c28179cd74a43cfa9da3ac2
#
_cell.length_a   1.000
_cell.length_b   1.000
_cell.length_c   1.000
_cell.angle_alpha   90.00
_cell.angle_beta   90.00
_cell.angle_gamma   90.00
#
_symmetry.space_group_name_H-M   'P 1'
#
loop_
_entity.id
_entity.type
_entity.pdbx_description
1 polymer ?
#
loop_
_entity_poly.entity_id
_entity_poly.type
_entity_poly.pdbx_seq_one_letter_code
_entity_poly.pdbx_strand_id
1 'polypeptide(L)'
;MLAQGYATVAGSGPRFALEAKPNEPRGDIYFPTTGAYLGFIETLEHPEMVGLNPEVAHEHMAGLNFVHHVAQAIDAGKLFHIDLNDQEFGRYDQDFRFGSANLKHAFFLVKLLEDRGYNNPRHFDAHAYRPSDHEDVKAFAAGCMRTYMILKEKADRWNKDPEIQGIVKQINRGDEKLEKAVRRFNKT
;
A
#
# COMPACT_ATOMS: atom_id res chain seq x y z
N MET A 1 26.83 1.23 -1.25
CA MET A 1 28.07 1.70 -1.91
C MET A 1 28.30 1.09 -3.28
N LEU A 2 28.48 -0.22 -3.42
CA LEU A 2 28.80 -0.84 -4.74
C LEU A 2 27.72 -0.63 -5.82
N ALA A 3 26.45 -0.76 -5.47
CA ALA A 3 25.37 -0.62 -6.43
C ALA A 3 25.13 0.83 -6.89
N GLN A 4 25.33 1.80 -6.00
CA GLN A 4 25.28 3.24 -6.36
C GLN A 4 26.40 3.59 -7.33
N GLY A 5 27.62 3.12 -7.10
CA GLY A 5 28.74 3.31 -8.00
C GLY A 5 28.48 2.72 -9.40
N TYR A 6 27.83 1.58 -9.48
CA TYR A 6 27.50 0.93 -10.75
C TYR A 6 26.47 1.74 -11.57
N ALA A 7 25.48 2.26 -10.91
CA ALA A 7 24.45 3.09 -11.55
C ALA A 7 24.99 4.42 -12.06
N THR A 8 25.89 5.04 -11.32
CA THR A 8 26.52 6.33 -11.71
C THR A 8 27.35 6.18 -12.97
N VAL A 9 28.02 5.04 -13.16
CA VAL A 9 28.85 4.76 -14.35
C VAL A 9 28.00 4.43 -15.60
N ALA A 10 26.84 3.78 -15.41
CA ALA A 10 26.02 3.30 -16.53
C ALA A 10 24.95 4.28 -17.02
N GLY A 11 24.72 5.40 -16.32
CA GLY A 11 23.65 6.37 -16.65
C GLY A 11 22.22 5.81 -16.58
N SER A 12 22.07 4.49 -16.35
CA SER A 12 20.81 3.77 -16.22
C SER A 12 21.02 2.50 -15.38
N GLY A 13 21.38 2.67 -14.11
CA GLY A 13 21.55 1.55 -13.19
C GLY A 13 20.25 1.09 -12.55
N PRO A 14 20.28 -0.07 -11.83
CA PRO A 14 19.14 -0.53 -11.06
C PRO A 14 18.79 0.49 -9.99
N ARG A 15 17.50 0.74 -9.81
CA ARG A 15 16.99 1.45 -8.66
C ARG A 15 16.64 0.46 -7.56
N PHE A 16 16.72 0.89 -6.32
CA PHE A 16 16.42 0.05 -5.16
C PHE A 16 15.07 0.45 -4.60
N ALA A 17 14.22 -0.52 -4.34
CA ALA A 17 12.99 -0.34 -3.60
C ALA A 17 13.14 -1.05 -2.24
N LEU A 18 13.20 -0.26 -1.16
CA LEU A 18 13.42 -0.76 0.19
C LEU A 18 12.11 -1.17 0.81
N GLU A 19 12.08 -2.34 1.42
CA GLU A 19 10.92 -2.89 2.08
C GLU A 19 11.08 -2.81 3.60
N ALA A 20 10.14 -2.12 4.24
CA ALA A 20 10.11 -1.98 5.69
C ALA A 20 9.45 -3.21 6.33
N LYS A 21 10.05 -3.71 7.41
CA LYS A 21 9.47 -4.76 8.24
C LYS A 21 9.78 -4.46 9.71
N PRO A 22 8.77 -4.40 10.61
CA PRO A 22 9.00 -3.98 11.99
C PRO A 22 9.68 -5.06 12.84
N ASN A 23 9.34 -6.31 12.62
CA ASN A 23 9.86 -7.47 13.34
C ASN A 23 9.77 -8.72 12.47
N GLU A 24 10.13 -9.89 13.04
CA GLU A 24 10.18 -11.18 12.36
C GLU A 24 11.27 -11.28 11.27
N PRO A 25 12.16 -12.28 11.39
CA PRO A 25 12.22 -13.31 12.44
C PRO A 25 12.80 -12.82 13.78
N ARG A 26 13.13 -11.55 13.91
CA ARG A 26 13.64 -10.93 15.13
C ARG A 26 12.62 -10.00 15.77
N GLY A 27 12.82 -9.66 17.06
CA GLY A 27 11.90 -8.79 17.79
C GLY A 27 11.84 -7.38 17.22
N ASP A 28 12.99 -6.80 16.85
CA ASP A 28 13.07 -5.46 16.28
C ASP A 28 13.99 -5.46 15.06
N ILE A 29 13.59 -4.77 14.02
CA ILE A 29 14.34 -4.62 12.77
C ILE A 29 14.61 -3.13 12.53
N TYR A 30 15.79 -2.79 12.02
CA TYR A 30 16.10 -1.43 11.59
C TYR A 30 15.17 -0.98 10.46
N PHE A 31 14.75 0.28 10.52
CA PHE A 31 13.83 0.87 9.54
C PHE A 31 12.50 0.11 9.47
N PRO A 32 11.77 0.08 10.59
CA PRO A 32 10.58 -0.78 10.73
C PRO A 32 9.37 -0.30 9.93
N THR A 33 9.40 0.92 9.39
CA THR A 33 8.26 1.55 8.71
C THR A 33 8.68 2.33 7.47
N THR A 34 7.72 2.58 6.60
CA THR A 34 7.88 3.47 5.43
C THR A 34 8.50 4.83 5.81
N GLY A 35 8.02 5.46 6.88
CA GLY A 35 8.53 6.76 7.33
C GLY A 35 10.00 6.70 7.79
N ALA A 36 10.41 5.62 8.45
CA ALA A 36 11.79 5.42 8.86
C ALA A 36 12.74 5.32 7.65
N TYR A 37 12.32 4.62 6.61
CA TYR A 37 13.08 4.55 5.36
C TYR A 37 13.12 5.87 4.61
N LEU A 38 12.03 6.64 4.59
CA LEU A 38 12.06 7.98 3.98
C LEU A 38 13.16 8.84 4.60
N GLY A 39 13.22 8.88 5.94
CA GLY A 39 14.29 9.59 6.64
C GLY A 39 15.69 9.06 6.30
N PHE A 40 15.85 7.74 6.20
CA PHE A 40 17.12 7.14 5.82
C PHE A 40 17.53 7.48 4.39
N ILE A 41 16.61 7.43 3.44
CA ILE A 41 16.90 7.72 2.02
C ILE A 41 17.47 9.13 1.86
N GLU A 42 16.98 10.11 2.62
CA GLU A 42 17.49 11.50 2.57
C GLU A 42 18.94 11.64 3.06
N THR A 43 19.48 10.63 3.77
CA THR A 43 20.89 10.63 4.20
C THR A 43 21.85 10.03 3.18
N LEU A 44 21.33 9.49 2.07
CA LEU A 44 22.15 8.83 1.05
C LEU A 44 22.78 9.86 0.10
N GLU A 45 23.93 9.52 -0.47
CA GLU A 45 24.60 10.33 -1.49
C GLU A 45 23.78 10.45 -2.79
N HIS A 46 23.03 9.36 -3.14
CA HIS A 46 22.19 9.29 -4.33
C HIS A 46 20.75 8.87 -3.95
N PRO A 47 19.99 9.74 -3.27
CA PRO A 47 18.65 9.40 -2.80
C PRO A 47 17.65 9.17 -3.95
N GLU A 48 17.90 9.71 -5.14
CA GLU A 48 17.07 9.52 -6.35
C GLU A 48 17.05 8.07 -6.85
N MET A 49 18.07 7.29 -6.52
CA MET A 49 18.17 5.87 -6.91
C MET A 49 17.45 4.93 -5.96
N VAL A 50 17.03 5.43 -4.81
CA VAL A 50 16.45 4.62 -3.75
C VAL A 50 15.03 5.10 -3.47
N GLY A 51 14.12 4.17 -3.44
CA GLY A 51 12.72 4.37 -3.10
C GLY A 51 12.22 3.25 -2.20
N LEU A 52 10.93 3.08 -2.17
CA LEU A 52 10.22 2.19 -1.25
C LEU A 52 9.45 1.11 -1.98
N ASN A 53 9.36 -0.03 -1.33
CA ASN A 53 8.46 -1.14 -1.58
C ASN A 53 7.66 -1.41 -0.29
N PRO A 54 6.63 -0.58 0.04
CA PRO A 54 5.81 -0.89 1.20
C PRO A 54 4.96 -2.14 0.95
N GLU A 55 4.82 -2.94 2.00
CA GLU A 55 3.98 -4.12 2.03
C GLU A 55 2.85 -3.99 3.05
N VAL A 56 1.64 -4.45 2.67
CA VAL A 56 0.44 -4.31 3.51
C VAL A 56 0.63 -4.97 4.87
N ALA A 57 1.11 -6.22 4.89
CA ALA A 57 1.28 -7.00 6.10
C ALA A 57 2.26 -6.32 7.07
N HIS A 58 3.37 -5.80 6.58
CA HIS A 58 4.41 -5.21 7.40
C HIS A 58 3.96 -3.94 8.13
N GLU A 59 3.24 -3.05 7.47
CA GLU A 59 2.71 -1.85 8.12
C GLU A 59 1.58 -2.18 9.11
N HIS A 60 0.73 -3.17 8.81
CA HIS A 60 -0.28 -3.67 9.75
C HIS A 60 0.35 -4.39 10.94
N MET A 61 1.47 -5.07 10.76
CA MET A 61 2.27 -5.67 11.83
C MET A 61 2.76 -4.60 12.82
N ALA A 62 3.13 -3.42 12.32
CA ALA A 62 3.48 -2.25 13.13
C ALA A 62 2.26 -1.52 13.72
N GLY A 63 1.04 -1.97 13.45
CA GLY A 63 -0.19 -1.32 13.90
C GLY A 63 -0.54 -0.04 13.15
N LEU A 64 -0.02 0.14 11.94
CA LEU A 64 -0.11 1.38 11.18
C LEU A 64 -1.14 1.30 10.04
N ASN A 65 -1.57 2.46 9.57
CA ASN A 65 -2.48 2.58 8.43
C ASN A 65 -1.69 2.51 7.12
N PHE A 66 -1.77 1.40 6.42
CA PHE A 66 -1.03 1.17 5.18
C PHE A 66 -1.33 2.20 4.09
N VAL A 67 -2.59 2.58 3.90
CA VAL A 67 -2.98 3.58 2.88
C VAL A 67 -2.30 4.92 3.13
N HIS A 68 -2.19 5.34 4.39
CA HIS A 68 -1.47 6.56 4.77
C HIS A 68 0.02 6.48 4.43
N HIS A 69 0.66 5.35 4.72
CA HIS A 69 2.09 5.17 4.45
C HIS A 69 2.41 5.12 2.94
N VAL A 70 1.54 4.49 2.15
CA VAL A 70 1.65 4.53 0.69
C VAL A 70 1.45 5.94 0.16
N ALA A 71 0.49 6.71 0.70
CA ALA A 71 0.32 8.12 0.34
C ALA A 71 1.58 8.95 0.64
N GLN A 72 2.21 8.72 1.79
CA GLN A 72 3.48 9.33 2.19
C GLN A 72 4.61 9.03 1.18
N ALA A 73 4.73 7.76 0.78
CA ALA A 73 5.72 7.34 -0.21
C ALA A 73 5.47 7.98 -1.60
N ILE A 74 4.19 8.11 -2.00
CA ILE A 74 3.80 8.80 -3.24
C ILE A 74 4.15 10.28 -3.19
N ASP A 75 3.77 10.98 -2.11
CA ASP A 75 4.00 12.42 -1.96
C ASP A 75 5.51 12.75 -1.90
N ALA A 76 6.33 11.85 -1.37
CA ALA A 76 7.78 11.93 -1.41
C ALA A 76 8.39 11.56 -2.79
N GLY A 77 7.61 11.10 -3.76
CA GLY A 77 8.12 10.60 -5.05
C GLY A 77 8.96 9.32 -4.94
N LYS A 78 8.76 8.57 -3.85
CA LYS A 78 9.59 7.40 -3.49
C LYS A 78 8.87 6.06 -3.61
N LEU A 79 7.63 6.00 -4.05
CA LEU A 79 6.94 4.74 -4.28
C LEU A 79 7.44 4.08 -5.58
N PHE A 80 8.44 3.23 -5.50
CA PHE A 80 9.03 2.55 -6.65
C PHE A 80 8.37 1.21 -6.95
N HIS A 81 7.94 0.52 -5.92
CA HIS A 81 7.28 -0.76 -5.97
C HIS A 81 6.23 -0.84 -4.88
N ILE A 82 5.33 -1.81 -4.93
CA ILE A 82 4.39 -2.10 -3.85
C ILE A 82 4.09 -3.60 -3.81
N ASP A 83 4.13 -4.17 -2.63
CA ASP A 83 3.71 -5.55 -2.38
C ASP A 83 2.35 -5.60 -1.72
N LEU A 84 1.47 -6.39 -2.34
CA LEU A 84 0.06 -6.48 -2.04
C LEU A 84 -0.25 -7.85 -1.42
N ASN A 85 -0.70 -7.82 -0.20
CA ASN A 85 -1.27 -8.96 0.51
C ASN A 85 -2.38 -8.48 1.46
N ASP A 86 -2.69 -9.20 2.48
CA ASP A 86 -3.59 -8.76 3.55
C ASP A 86 -3.19 -9.39 4.88
N GLN A 87 -3.61 -8.79 5.98
CA GLN A 87 -3.23 -9.20 7.32
C GLN A 87 -4.19 -8.67 8.39
N GLU A 88 -4.30 -9.41 9.47
CA GLU A 88 -4.90 -8.92 10.71
C GLU A 88 -3.89 -8.05 11.49
N PHE A 89 -4.37 -6.96 12.08
CA PHE A 89 -3.51 -6.05 12.86
C PHE A 89 -2.81 -6.74 14.03
N GLY A 90 -1.53 -6.39 14.24
CA GLY A 90 -0.75 -6.83 15.39
C GLY A 90 -0.41 -8.33 15.39
N ARG A 91 -0.48 -8.98 14.24
CA ARG A 91 -0.01 -10.35 14.04
C ARG A 91 1.36 -10.34 13.38
N TYR A 92 2.09 -11.47 13.49
CA TYR A 92 3.24 -11.73 12.64
C TYR A 92 2.78 -11.91 11.20
N ASP A 93 3.73 -11.86 10.28
CA ASP A 93 3.50 -11.89 8.85
C ASP A 93 2.59 -13.04 8.41
N GLN A 94 1.43 -12.69 7.91
CA GLN A 94 0.43 -13.70 7.53
C GLN A 94 0.28 -13.84 6.02
N ASP A 95 0.68 -12.84 5.25
CA ASP A 95 0.65 -12.83 3.79
C ASP A 95 -0.64 -13.39 3.18
N PHE A 96 -1.77 -12.99 3.72
CA PHE A 96 -3.06 -13.44 3.23
C PHE A 96 -3.32 -12.94 1.80
N ARG A 97 -4.19 -13.63 1.11
CA ARG A 97 -4.69 -13.19 -0.18
C ARG A 97 -5.20 -11.75 -0.11
N PHE A 98 -4.80 -10.94 -1.06
CA PHE A 98 -5.17 -9.53 -1.14
C PHE A 98 -6.68 -9.29 -0.99
N GLY A 99 -7.06 -8.46 -0.02
CA GLY A 99 -8.45 -8.09 0.29
C GLY A 99 -9.24 -9.15 1.07
N SER A 100 -8.59 -10.16 1.67
CA SER A 100 -9.30 -11.22 2.40
C SER A 100 -9.54 -10.92 3.88
N ALA A 101 -8.69 -10.14 4.52
CA ALA A 101 -8.86 -9.75 5.92
C ALA A 101 -9.53 -8.37 6.04
N ASN A 102 -9.11 -7.38 5.25
CA ASN A 102 -9.66 -6.04 5.31
C ASN A 102 -9.97 -5.44 3.94
N LEU A 103 -11.10 -5.85 3.38
CA LEU A 103 -11.54 -5.40 2.04
C LEU A 103 -11.68 -3.88 1.94
N LYS A 104 -12.04 -3.19 3.00
CA LYS A 104 -12.17 -1.73 3.02
C LYS A 104 -10.80 -1.05 2.86
N HIS A 105 -9.79 -1.51 3.56
CA HIS A 105 -8.42 -1.00 3.39
C HIS A 105 -7.88 -1.31 2.00
N ALA A 106 -8.08 -2.52 1.50
CA ALA A 106 -7.71 -2.89 0.13
C ALA A 106 -8.38 -1.98 -0.92
N PHE A 107 -9.66 -1.63 -0.72
CA PHE A 107 -10.36 -0.69 -1.61
C PHE A 107 -9.73 0.69 -1.60
N PHE A 108 -9.48 1.28 -0.43
CA PHE A 108 -8.89 2.62 -0.35
C PHE A 108 -7.45 2.65 -0.84
N LEU A 109 -6.70 1.55 -0.67
CA LEU A 109 -5.37 1.40 -1.25
C LEU A 109 -5.43 1.45 -2.78
N VAL A 110 -6.24 0.58 -3.39
CA VAL A 110 -6.39 0.55 -4.85
C VAL A 110 -6.87 1.90 -5.36
N LYS A 111 -7.85 2.52 -4.68
CA LYS A 111 -8.34 3.86 -5.02
C LYS A 111 -7.22 4.91 -4.98
N LEU A 112 -6.38 4.91 -3.96
CA LEU A 112 -5.23 5.82 -3.86
C LEU A 112 -4.28 5.65 -5.04
N LEU A 113 -3.92 4.40 -5.36
CA LEU A 113 -3.01 4.10 -6.48
C LEU A 113 -3.57 4.57 -7.82
N GLU A 114 -4.86 4.32 -8.07
CA GLU A 114 -5.52 4.74 -9.31
C GLU A 114 -5.68 6.28 -9.37
N ASP A 115 -6.09 6.93 -8.28
CA ASP A 115 -6.24 8.38 -8.21
C ASP A 115 -4.92 9.12 -8.44
N ARG A 116 -3.80 8.54 -8.02
CA ARG A 116 -2.47 9.10 -8.18
C ARG A 116 -1.78 8.67 -9.48
N GLY A 117 -2.44 7.87 -10.30
CA GLY A 117 -1.89 7.37 -11.57
C GLY A 117 -0.63 6.51 -11.38
N TYR A 118 -0.57 5.75 -10.27
CA TYR A 118 0.58 4.88 -10.01
C TYR A 118 0.72 3.83 -11.10
N ASN A 119 1.85 3.84 -11.79
CA ASN A 119 2.12 2.95 -12.94
C ASN A 119 3.42 2.13 -12.80
N ASN A 120 4.02 2.13 -11.61
CA ASN A 120 5.17 1.29 -11.32
C ASN A 120 4.74 -0.15 -10.99
N PRO A 121 5.69 -1.09 -10.92
CA PRO A 121 5.41 -2.49 -10.60
C PRO A 121 4.66 -2.67 -9.28
N ARG A 122 3.81 -3.70 -9.26
CA ARG A 122 3.09 -4.17 -8.10
C ARG A 122 3.06 -5.69 -8.12
N HIS A 123 3.36 -6.33 -7.00
CA HIS A 123 3.31 -7.76 -6.85
C HIS A 123 2.28 -8.17 -5.79
N PHE A 124 1.95 -9.44 -5.75
CA PHE A 124 1.23 -10.04 -4.65
C PHE A 124 2.24 -10.90 -3.88
N ASP A 125 2.82 -10.33 -2.82
CA ASP A 125 3.60 -11.09 -1.85
C ASP A 125 2.62 -11.72 -0.85
N ALA A 126 2.08 -12.86 -1.26
CA ALA A 126 1.02 -13.54 -0.54
C ALA A 126 1.17 -15.06 -0.64
N HIS A 127 0.91 -15.74 0.47
CA HIS A 127 1.08 -17.18 0.58
C HIS A 127 -0.23 -17.95 0.39
N ALA A 128 -0.21 -18.94 -0.51
CA ALA A 128 -1.26 -19.94 -0.62
C ALA A 128 -1.08 -21.00 0.47
N TYR A 129 -1.69 -20.76 1.63
CA TYR A 129 -1.65 -21.74 2.72
C TYR A 129 -2.39 -23.01 2.37
N ARG A 130 -1.71 -24.16 2.46
CA ARG A 130 -2.28 -25.50 2.25
C ARG A 130 -2.90 -25.72 0.86
N PRO A 131 -2.21 -25.38 -0.23
CA PRO A 131 -2.68 -25.75 -1.55
C PRO A 131 -2.61 -27.27 -1.71
N SER A 132 -3.57 -27.84 -2.43
CA SER A 132 -3.57 -29.28 -2.74
C SER A 132 -2.60 -29.60 -3.88
N ASP A 133 -2.48 -28.69 -4.83
CA ASP A 133 -1.66 -28.85 -6.04
C ASP A 133 -1.28 -27.51 -6.68
N HIS A 134 -0.67 -27.57 -7.85
CA HIS A 134 -0.28 -26.37 -8.63
C HIS A 134 -1.48 -25.54 -9.13
N GLU A 135 -2.62 -26.17 -9.37
CA GLU A 135 -3.82 -25.45 -9.83
C GLU A 135 -4.40 -24.59 -8.71
N ASP A 136 -4.36 -25.07 -7.47
CA ASP A 136 -4.74 -24.28 -6.31
C ASP A 136 -3.85 -23.05 -6.13
N VAL A 137 -2.54 -23.16 -6.36
CA VAL A 137 -1.61 -22.02 -6.30
C VAL A 137 -1.93 -21.00 -7.39
N LYS A 138 -2.19 -21.45 -8.61
CA LYS A 138 -2.60 -20.58 -9.72
C LYS A 138 -3.95 -19.91 -9.43
N ALA A 139 -4.92 -20.66 -8.89
CA ALA A 139 -6.22 -20.12 -8.52
C ALA A 139 -6.11 -19.06 -7.41
N PHE A 140 -5.19 -19.26 -6.46
CA PHE A 140 -4.88 -18.28 -5.42
C PHE A 140 -4.34 -16.97 -6.03
N ALA A 141 -3.32 -17.06 -6.87
CA ALA A 141 -2.72 -15.91 -7.54
C ALA A 141 -3.76 -15.17 -8.42
N ALA A 142 -4.53 -15.92 -9.21
CA ALA A 142 -5.63 -15.37 -10.00
C ALA A 142 -6.70 -14.71 -9.12
N GLY A 143 -6.92 -15.22 -7.91
CA GLY A 143 -7.82 -14.63 -6.91
C GLY A 143 -7.35 -13.28 -6.41
N CYS A 144 -6.05 -13.10 -6.14
CA CYS A 144 -5.44 -11.82 -5.77
C CYS A 144 -5.65 -10.79 -6.89
N MET A 145 -5.30 -11.15 -8.12
CA MET A 145 -5.45 -10.30 -9.30
C MET A 145 -6.91 -9.90 -9.54
N ARG A 146 -7.84 -10.85 -9.44
CA ARG A 146 -9.28 -10.60 -9.58
C ARG A 146 -9.79 -9.62 -8.54
N THR A 147 -9.40 -9.77 -7.28
CA THR A 147 -9.77 -8.83 -6.21
C THR A 147 -9.29 -7.42 -6.56
N TYR A 148 -8.03 -7.27 -6.96
CA TYR A 148 -7.50 -5.97 -7.37
C TYR A 148 -8.32 -5.34 -8.50
N MET A 149 -8.62 -6.10 -9.56
CA MET A 149 -9.38 -5.60 -10.73
C MET A 149 -10.81 -5.20 -10.37
N ILE A 150 -11.49 -5.96 -9.50
CA ILE A 150 -12.82 -5.60 -8.98
C ILE A 150 -12.76 -4.29 -8.19
N LEU A 151 -11.76 -4.13 -7.34
CA LEU A 151 -11.59 -2.93 -6.53
C LEU A 151 -11.22 -1.71 -7.39
N LYS A 152 -10.43 -1.90 -8.44
CA LYS A 152 -10.12 -0.87 -9.43
C LYS A 152 -11.39 -0.37 -10.14
N GLU A 153 -12.25 -1.27 -10.61
CA GLU A 153 -13.54 -0.91 -11.21
C GLU A 153 -14.44 -0.14 -10.21
N LYS A 154 -14.47 -0.60 -8.95
CA LYS A 154 -15.21 0.10 -7.90
C LYS A 154 -14.66 1.50 -7.61
N ALA A 155 -13.33 1.68 -7.63
CA ALA A 155 -12.69 2.99 -7.46
C ALA A 155 -13.05 3.93 -8.62
N ASP A 156 -13.07 3.44 -9.85
CA ASP A 156 -13.51 4.22 -11.02
C ASP A 156 -14.98 4.67 -10.89
N ARG A 157 -15.87 3.76 -10.48
CA ARG A 157 -17.28 4.10 -10.22
C ARG A 157 -17.44 5.13 -9.09
N TRP A 158 -16.69 4.96 -8.00
CA TRP A 158 -16.67 5.93 -6.88
C TRP A 158 -16.32 7.34 -7.36
N ASN A 159 -15.32 7.45 -8.21
CA ASN A 159 -14.86 8.73 -8.74
C ASN A 159 -15.87 9.40 -9.72
N LYS A 160 -16.73 8.60 -10.34
CA LYS A 160 -17.75 9.05 -11.29
C LYS A 160 -19.12 9.29 -10.64
N ASP A 161 -19.35 8.82 -9.43
CA ASP A 161 -20.63 8.94 -8.73
C ASP A 161 -20.87 10.38 -8.25
N PRO A 162 -21.91 11.07 -8.75
CA PRO A 162 -22.13 12.47 -8.43
C PRO A 162 -22.53 12.71 -6.98
N GLU A 163 -23.24 11.76 -6.34
CA GLU A 163 -23.61 11.86 -4.94
C GLU A 163 -22.40 11.75 -4.04
N ILE A 164 -21.57 10.74 -4.26
CA ILE A 164 -20.32 10.55 -3.53
C ILE A 164 -19.41 11.77 -3.70
N GLN A 165 -19.22 12.24 -4.93
CA GLN A 165 -18.38 13.42 -5.20
C GLN A 165 -18.96 14.71 -4.57
N GLY A 166 -20.26 14.81 -4.48
CA GLY A 166 -20.94 15.89 -3.75
C GLY A 166 -20.59 15.89 -2.26
N ILE A 167 -20.65 14.70 -1.63
CA ILE A 167 -20.30 14.51 -0.21
C ILE A 167 -18.81 14.80 0.04
N VAL A 168 -17.93 14.27 -0.80
CA VAL A 168 -16.47 14.48 -0.69
C VAL A 168 -16.12 15.96 -0.78
N LYS A 169 -16.74 16.70 -1.70
CA LYS A 169 -16.55 18.16 -1.80
C LYS A 169 -17.00 18.92 -0.55
N GLN A 170 -18.07 18.46 0.09
CA GLN A 170 -18.55 19.06 1.35
C GLN A 170 -17.60 18.78 2.51
N ILE A 171 -17.12 17.54 2.64
CA ILE A 171 -16.13 17.15 3.66
C ILE A 171 -14.86 17.99 3.52
N ASN A 172 -14.33 18.12 2.31
CA ASN A 172 -13.10 18.85 2.02
C ASN A 172 -13.24 20.37 2.27
N ARG A 173 -14.47 20.90 2.34
CA ARG A 173 -14.73 22.31 2.70
C ARG A 173 -14.80 22.54 4.20
N GLY A 174 -14.66 21.51 5.04
CA GLY A 174 -14.82 21.65 6.49
C GLY A 174 -16.23 22.08 6.90
N ASP A 175 -17.26 21.64 6.17
CA ASP A 175 -18.62 22.12 6.36
C ASP A 175 -19.24 21.55 7.65
N GLU A 176 -19.46 22.43 8.64
CA GLU A 176 -20.17 22.11 9.90
C GLU A 176 -21.56 21.48 9.67
N LYS A 177 -22.21 21.71 8.53
CA LYS A 177 -23.51 21.12 8.21
C LYS A 177 -23.43 19.62 8.02
N LEU A 178 -22.35 19.12 7.40
CA LEU A 178 -22.12 17.69 7.24
C LEU A 178 -21.87 17.03 8.59
N GLU A 179 -21.06 17.65 9.43
CA GLU A 179 -20.82 17.15 10.80
C GLU A 179 -22.13 17.05 11.61
N LYS A 180 -22.99 18.05 11.49
CA LYS A 180 -24.33 18.03 12.10
C LYS A 180 -25.24 16.95 11.49
N ALA A 181 -25.16 16.70 10.20
CA ALA A 181 -25.91 15.63 9.54
C ALA A 181 -25.45 14.24 9.97
N VAL A 182 -24.13 14.00 10.00
CA VAL A 182 -23.53 12.74 10.48
C VAL A 182 -23.88 12.51 11.95
N ARG A 183 -23.80 13.53 12.81
CA ARG A 183 -24.21 13.42 14.22
C ARG A 183 -25.70 13.11 14.39
N ARG A 184 -26.57 13.57 13.49
CA ARG A 184 -28.00 13.20 13.49
C ARG A 184 -28.21 11.76 13.06
N PHE A 185 -27.53 11.33 12.01
CA PHE A 185 -27.61 9.96 11.50
C PHE A 185 -27.16 8.92 12.52
N ASN A 186 -26.13 9.22 13.32
CA ASN A 186 -25.63 8.33 14.38
C ASN A 186 -26.50 8.31 15.65
N LYS A 187 -27.57 9.11 15.73
CA LYS A 187 -28.52 9.14 16.85
C LYS A 187 -29.83 8.41 16.58
N THR A 188 -30.01 7.96 15.34
CA THR A 188 -31.15 7.13 14.91
C THR A 188 -30.71 5.69 14.74
#